data_077c98a7a1b769fb8526c1913b39b401
#
_entry.id   077c98a7a1b769fb8526c1913b39b401
#
_cell.length_a   1.000
_cell.length_b   1.000
_cell.length_c   1.000
_cell.angle_alpha   90.00
_cell.angle_beta   90.00
_cell.angle_gamma   90.00
#
_symmetry.space_group_name_H-M   'P 1'
#
loop_
_entity.id
_entity.type
_entity.pdbx_description
1 polymer ?
#
loop_
_entity_poly.entity_id
_entity_poly.type
_entity_poly.pdbx_seq_one_letter_code
_entity_poly.pdbx_strand_id
1 'polypeptide(L)'
;MSTLRVDKIKSRTGTTVTIPDSQNLAVTGNVTVSGQQDFASGAQLNLQGTNINSGNRGQVLYYDSTGQIAKLTVGASGSVLKSDGTDVSWGAIGGTPRVYYVATSGVDAAGRGGSVDTAWKTIKYACSQIGTPTGTAPAIIFIKGGVYEETSLPIIIPPYTTLTGDSLRTTIIKPGAGLDSGGSILNTRSTLFRCSNGVIIQDLVCDGMGGYVVGAPGYDPTVATLGGVYFALNSQSVIVEKSPYIYNVTSFGDGATGAYIDGSLHASGSKTMLFHTYTAIHSDGLGIWAKDNAAAEIISGFTYYNQIGYVSTGGAQIRSLNSSNSYGEYGVFAKGYDSSESANQGAVVGTMLVYTNVLTGEFTLGETITGGTSGATAKVANVQSEPKTIYIV
;
A
#
# COMPACT_ATOMS: atom_id res chain seq x y z
N MET A 1 55.19 -46.71 38.30
CA MET A 1 55.26 -45.70 37.21
C MET A 1 56.51 -44.91 37.40
N SER A 2 57.39 -44.86 36.41
CA SER A 2 58.61 -44.05 36.46
C SER A 2 58.24 -42.63 36.05
N THR A 3 58.58 -41.66 36.91
CA THR A 3 58.37 -40.24 36.62
C THR A 3 59.72 -39.62 36.30
N LEU A 4 59.86 -39.07 35.07
CA LEU A 4 61.01 -38.26 34.68
C LEU A 4 60.71 -36.79 34.98
N ARG A 5 61.54 -36.17 35.84
CA ARG A 5 61.44 -34.70 36.04
C ARG A 5 62.56 -34.04 35.25
N VAL A 6 62.16 -33.13 34.36
CA VAL A 6 63.04 -32.34 33.51
C VAL A 6 62.68 -30.87 33.54
N ASP A 7 63.65 -29.97 33.63
CA ASP A 7 63.40 -28.53 33.58
C ASP A 7 63.20 -28.02 32.13
N LYS A 8 63.65 -28.80 31.16
CA LYS A 8 63.60 -28.42 29.76
C LYS A 8 63.66 -29.63 28.85
N ILE A 9 62.69 -29.70 27.92
CA ILE A 9 62.69 -30.68 26.84
C ILE A 9 63.19 -29.99 25.57
N LYS A 10 64.27 -30.53 24.97
CA LYS A 10 64.85 -30.05 23.70
C LYS A 10 65.02 -31.22 22.75
N SER A 11 64.86 -30.98 21.48
CA SER A 11 65.29 -31.93 20.45
C SER A 11 66.83 -32.02 20.47
N ARG A 12 67.33 -33.22 20.35
CA ARG A 12 68.80 -33.49 20.40
C ARG A 12 69.50 -33.18 19.07
N THR A 13 68.84 -33.48 17.98
CA THR A 13 69.41 -33.41 16.62
C THR A 13 68.50 -32.78 15.55
N GLY A 14 67.41 -32.20 15.96
CA GLY A 14 66.42 -31.59 15.02
C GLY A 14 65.66 -30.47 15.67
N THR A 15 64.76 -29.91 14.95
CA THR A 15 63.83 -28.81 15.36
C THR A 15 62.56 -29.31 15.99
N THR A 16 62.29 -30.62 15.98
CA THR A 16 60.99 -31.21 16.37
C THR A 16 61.11 -32.06 17.63
N VAL A 17 60.19 -31.88 18.57
CA VAL A 17 59.87 -32.81 19.65
C VAL A 17 58.58 -33.54 19.27
N THR A 18 58.71 -34.88 19.09
CA THR A 18 57.54 -35.70 18.71
C THR A 18 56.99 -36.41 19.92
N ILE A 19 55.69 -36.30 20.16
CA ILE A 19 54.96 -37.13 21.09
C ILE A 19 54.41 -38.31 20.24
N PRO A 20 54.79 -39.58 20.58
CA PRO A 20 54.33 -40.74 19.83
C PRO A 20 52.79 -40.85 19.78
N ASP A 21 52.25 -41.49 18.74
CA ASP A 21 50.82 -41.81 18.64
C ASP A 21 50.34 -42.55 19.90
N SER A 22 49.12 -42.27 20.29
CA SER A 22 48.51 -42.75 21.55
C SER A 22 49.10 -42.19 22.87
N GLN A 23 50.05 -41.27 22.81
CA GLN A 23 50.59 -40.55 23.96
C GLN A 23 49.96 -39.13 24.04
N ASN A 24 49.83 -38.62 25.25
CA ASN A 24 49.29 -37.28 25.49
C ASN A 24 50.37 -36.41 26.18
N LEU A 25 50.48 -35.17 25.70
CA LEU A 25 51.18 -34.13 26.49
C LEU A 25 50.13 -33.45 27.38
N ALA A 26 50.14 -33.73 28.65
CA ALA A 26 49.31 -33.03 29.64
C ALA A 26 50.12 -31.87 30.24
N VAL A 27 49.62 -30.65 30.03
CA VAL A 27 50.19 -29.44 30.62
C VAL A 27 49.16 -28.87 31.60
N THR A 28 49.52 -28.78 32.87
CA THR A 28 48.70 -28.23 33.95
C THR A 28 48.78 -26.70 34.07
N GLY A 29 49.59 -26.09 33.25
CA GLY A 29 49.76 -24.63 33.17
C GLY A 29 49.51 -24.10 31.77
N ASN A 30 49.97 -22.89 31.51
CA ASN A 30 49.80 -22.25 30.20
C ASN A 30 50.77 -22.86 29.16
N VAL A 31 50.25 -23.10 27.97
CA VAL A 31 51.06 -23.41 26.79
C VAL A 31 51.15 -22.14 25.95
N THR A 32 52.39 -21.60 25.84
CA THR A 32 52.64 -20.48 24.93
C THR A 32 53.31 -21.00 23.68
N VAL A 33 52.71 -20.81 22.54
CA VAL A 33 53.22 -21.20 21.24
C VAL A 33 53.46 -19.94 20.42
N SER A 34 54.73 -19.73 20.01
CA SER A 34 55.13 -18.62 19.16
C SER A 34 55.20 -19.11 17.73
N GLY A 35 54.40 -18.54 16.84
CA GLY A 35 54.31 -18.89 15.42
C GLY A 35 53.02 -19.58 15.01
N GLN A 36 52.97 -20.08 13.78
CA GLN A 36 51.80 -20.76 13.22
C GLN A 36 51.54 -22.08 13.98
N GLN A 37 50.27 -22.32 14.23
CA GLN A 37 49.80 -23.56 14.84
C GLN A 37 49.08 -24.37 13.74
N ASP A 38 49.71 -25.44 13.30
CA ASP A 38 49.13 -26.37 12.35
C ASP A 38 48.55 -27.58 13.09
N PHE A 39 47.26 -27.78 12.95
CA PHE A 39 46.59 -28.95 13.46
C PHE A 39 46.37 -29.95 12.31
N ALA A 40 46.72 -31.23 12.55
CA ALA A 40 46.49 -32.30 11.59
C ALA A 40 45.00 -32.42 11.24
N SER A 41 44.70 -32.93 10.04
CA SER A 41 43.35 -33.24 9.64
C SER A 41 42.65 -34.14 10.68
N GLY A 42 41.50 -33.71 11.17
CA GLY A 42 40.74 -34.40 12.23
C GLY A 42 41.16 -34.01 13.68
N ALA A 43 42.20 -33.20 13.87
CA ALA A 43 42.52 -32.68 15.18
C ALA A 43 41.43 -31.72 15.70
N GLN A 44 41.17 -31.75 16.99
CA GLN A 44 40.19 -30.91 17.66
C GLN A 44 40.87 -29.92 18.59
N LEU A 45 40.60 -28.62 18.41
CA LEU A 45 40.98 -27.59 19.35
C LEU A 45 39.79 -27.32 20.28
N ASN A 46 39.91 -27.74 21.53
CA ASN A 46 38.90 -27.51 22.56
C ASN A 46 39.26 -26.26 23.35
N LEU A 47 38.57 -25.16 23.14
CA LEU A 47 38.76 -23.92 23.89
C LEU A 47 37.62 -23.80 24.92
N GLN A 48 37.96 -23.78 26.20
CA GLN A 48 37.02 -23.64 27.33
C GLN A 48 35.79 -24.57 27.21
N GLY A 49 36.01 -25.83 26.83
CA GLY A 49 34.95 -26.79 26.66
C GLY A 49 34.19 -26.71 25.29
N THR A 50 34.49 -25.74 24.45
CA THR A 50 33.88 -25.61 23.13
C THR A 50 34.77 -26.17 22.04
N ASN A 51 34.32 -27.17 21.35
CA ASN A 51 35.00 -27.74 20.19
C ASN A 51 34.71 -26.90 18.95
N ILE A 52 35.69 -26.15 18.44
CA ILE A 52 35.56 -25.31 17.25
C ILE A 52 35.81 -26.05 15.95
N ASN A 53 36.37 -27.26 15.99
CA ASN A 53 36.66 -28.04 14.79
C ASN A 53 35.45 -28.83 14.24
N SER A 54 34.42 -29.00 15.04
CA SER A 54 33.17 -29.62 14.59
C SER A 54 32.08 -28.54 14.48
N GLY A 55 31.70 -28.21 13.30
CA GLY A 55 30.64 -27.23 13.03
C GLY A 55 29.99 -27.53 11.72
N ASN A 56 28.75 -27.10 11.58
CA ASN A 56 28.04 -27.13 10.31
C ASN A 56 28.44 -25.91 9.46
N ARG A 57 28.42 -26.06 8.16
CA ARG A 57 28.68 -24.96 7.22
C ARG A 57 27.79 -23.75 7.54
N GLY A 58 28.38 -22.57 7.63
CA GLY A 58 27.68 -21.31 7.85
C GLY A 58 27.40 -20.95 9.32
N GLN A 59 27.87 -21.72 10.29
CA GLN A 59 27.82 -21.33 11.70
C GLN A 59 28.74 -20.14 11.99
N VAL A 60 28.32 -19.30 12.93
CA VAL A 60 29.10 -18.16 13.44
C VAL A 60 29.56 -18.47 14.88
N LEU A 61 30.81 -18.23 15.16
CA LEU A 61 31.35 -18.29 16.55
C LEU A 61 31.13 -16.94 17.22
N TYR A 62 30.65 -16.95 18.44
CA TYR A 62 30.48 -15.75 19.26
C TYR A 62 30.77 -16.06 20.73
N TYR A 63 30.93 -15.04 21.57
CA TYR A 63 30.98 -15.18 23.01
C TYR A 63 29.59 -15.07 23.60
N ASP A 64 29.16 -16.06 24.38
CA ASP A 64 27.87 -16.07 25.06
C ASP A 64 27.89 -15.21 26.35
N SER A 65 26.76 -15.17 27.04
CA SER A 65 26.59 -14.41 28.28
C SER A 65 27.52 -14.82 29.42
N THR A 66 28.19 -15.99 29.30
CA THR A 66 29.19 -16.49 30.29
C THR A 66 30.60 -16.18 29.84
N GLY A 67 30.82 -15.52 28.69
CA GLY A 67 32.11 -15.23 28.11
C GLY A 67 32.77 -16.44 27.44
N GLN A 68 32.01 -17.50 27.16
CA GLN A 68 32.51 -18.70 26.47
C GLN A 68 32.22 -18.66 24.97
N ILE A 69 33.10 -19.30 24.20
CA ILE A 69 32.88 -19.43 22.76
C ILE A 69 31.71 -20.38 22.51
N ALA A 70 30.66 -19.84 21.89
CA ALA A 70 29.47 -20.58 21.47
C ALA A 70 29.31 -20.56 19.95
N LYS A 71 28.47 -21.44 19.42
CA LYS A 71 28.17 -21.56 17.99
C LYS A 71 26.75 -21.13 17.71
N LEU A 72 26.59 -20.06 16.96
CA LEU A 72 25.29 -19.66 16.44
C LEU A 72 25.02 -20.47 15.16
N THR A 73 23.97 -21.29 15.17
CA THR A 73 23.54 -22.06 13.99
C THR A 73 23.16 -21.15 12.85
N VAL A 74 23.30 -21.62 11.60
CA VAL A 74 22.90 -20.83 10.42
C VAL A 74 21.42 -20.45 10.50
N GLY A 75 21.13 -19.19 10.19
CA GLY A 75 19.75 -18.69 10.15
C GLY A 75 18.98 -19.21 8.94
N ALA A 76 17.67 -19.01 8.97
CA ALA A 76 16.82 -19.27 7.81
C ALA A 76 17.26 -18.43 6.60
N SER A 77 16.94 -18.89 5.39
CA SER A 77 17.22 -18.12 4.17
C SER A 77 16.63 -16.71 4.25
N GLY A 78 17.43 -15.68 3.94
CA GLY A 78 17.04 -14.28 4.05
C GLY A 78 17.17 -13.66 5.46
N SER A 79 17.63 -14.40 6.46
CA SER A 79 17.95 -13.85 7.76
C SER A 79 19.27 -13.09 7.74
N VAL A 80 19.37 -12.04 8.55
CA VAL A 80 20.59 -11.27 8.81
C VAL A 80 21.03 -11.44 10.26
N LEU A 81 22.34 -11.36 10.50
CA LEU A 81 22.88 -11.33 11.85
C LEU A 81 22.52 -10.00 12.49
N LYS A 82 21.86 -10.03 13.63
CA LYS A 82 21.46 -8.86 14.42
C LYS A 82 22.08 -8.89 15.79
N SER A 83 22.23 -7.71 16.38
CA SER A 83 22.53 -7.54 17.80
C SER A 83 21.36 -6.83 18.48
N ASP A 84 21.01 -7.24 19.69
CA ASP A 84 20.11 -6.53 20.59
C ASP A 84 20.86 -5.55 21.52
N GLY A 85 22.17 -5.40 21.35
CA GLY A 85 23.07 -4.62 22.19
C GLY A 85 23.83 -5.49 23.21
N THR A 86 23.47 -6.74 23.38
CA THR A 86 24.07 -7.69 24.29
C THR A 86 24.50 -8.96 23.54
N ASP A 87 23.60 -9.57 22.82
CA ASP A 87 23.80 -10.82 22.11
C ASP A 87 23.63 -10.70 20.60
N VAL A 88 24.14 -11.69 19.87
CA VAL A 88 23.93 -11.83 18.42
C VAL A 88 22.92 -12.92 18.14
N SER A 89 22.02 -12.67 17.18
CA SER A 89 20.99 -13.61 16.76
C SER A 89 20.67 -13.45 15.28
N TRP A 90 20.08 -14.48 14.68
CA TRP A 90 19.52 -14.36 13.34
C TRP A 90 18.10 -13.80 13.40
N GLY A 91 17.80 -12.84 12.57
CA GLY A 91 16.46 -12.28 12.47
C GLY A 91 16.15 -11.76 11.08
N ALA A 92 14.86 -11.56 10.80
CA ALA A 92 14.47 -10.88 9.59
C ALA A 92 15.01 -9.45 9.57
N ILE A 93 15.25 -8.90 8.38
CA ILE A 93 15.56 -7.47 8.23
C ILE A 93 14.33 -6.70 8.72
N GLY A 94 14.40 -6.14 9.92
CA GLY A 94 13.32 -5.35 10.49
C GLY A 94 13.28 -3.96 9.86
N GLY A 95 12.07 -3.48 9.51
CA GLY A 95 11.86 -2.10 9.09
C GLY A 95 12.16 -1.78 7.63
N THR A 96 12.78 -2.65 6.83
CA THR A 96 12.88 -2.45 5.39
C THR A 96 11.65 -3.01 4.69
N PRO A 97 11.01 -2.27 3.78
CA PRO A 97 9.92 -2.80 2.98
C PRO A 97 10.38 -4.03 2.21
N ARG A 98 9.55 -5.07 2.20
CA ARG A 98 9.76 -6.20 1.29
C ARG A 98 9.32 -5.78 -0.10
N VAL A 99 10.23 -5.81 -1.06
CA VAL A 99 9.95 -5.40 -2.44
C VAL A 99 9.67 -6.62 -3.30
N TYR A 100 8.57 -6.56 -4.03
CA TYR A 100 8.12 -7.58 -4.96
C TYR A 100 7.89 -6.99 -6.33
N TYR A 101 7.89 -7.83 -7.35
CA TYR A 101 7.81 -7.40 -8.74
C TYR A 101 6.69 -8.10 -9.51
N VAL A 102 5.97 -7.30 -10.29
CA VAL A 102 4.98 -7.76 -11.26
C VAL A 102 5.39 -7.25 -12.64
N ALA A 103 5.36 -8.12 -13.64
CA ALA A 103 5.70 -7.80 -15.02
C ALA A 103 4.82 -8.60 -15.99
N THR A 104 4.50 -8.04 -17.15
CA THR A 104 3.68 -8.73 -18.18
C THR A 104 4.30 -10.04 -18.66
N SER A 105 5.64 -10.14 -18.63
CA SER A 105 6.42 -11.36 -18.91
C SER A 105 6.53 -12.31 -17.71
N GLY A 106 5.95 -11.94 -16.55
CA GLY A 106 6.01 -12.72 -15.34
C GLY A 106 5.20 -14.02 -15.38
N VAL A 107 5.33 -14.81 -14.32
CA VAL A 107 4.60 -16.08 -14.16
C VAL A 107 4.04 -16.16 -12.74
N ASP A 108 2.74 -16.40 -12.61
CA ASP A 108 2.08 -16.58 -11.33
C ASP A 108 2.38 -17.97 -10.77
N ALA A 109 3.43 -18.06 -9.97
CA ALA A 109 3.86 -19.27 -9.30
C ALA A 109 4.50 -18.97 -7.94
N ALA A 110 4.39 -19.91 -7.00
CA ALA A 110 4.97 -19.77 -5.68
C ALA A 110 6.50 -19.64 -5.75
N GLY A 111 7.08 -18.90 -4.81
CA GLY A 111 8.54 -18.68 -4.75
C GLY A 111 9.09 -17.66 -5.75
N ARG A 112 8.23 -17.01 -6.53
CA ARG A 112 8.59 -15.92 -7.45
C ARG A 112 8.33 -14.55 -6.83
N GLY A 113 8.49 -13.50 -7.60
CA GLY A 113 8.20 -12.11 -7.20
C GLY A 113 9.36 -11.37 -6.54
N GLY A 114 10.44 -12.04 -6.15
CA GLY A 114 11.57 -11.43 -5.44
C GLY A 114 12.50 -10.57 -6.30
N SER A 115 12.42 -10.66 -7.62
CA SER A 115 13.19 -9.85 -8.58
C SER A 115 12.39 -9.63 -9.86
N VAL A 116 12.86 -8.73 -10.72
CA VAL A 116 12.25 -8.49 -12.04
C VAL A 116 12.27 -9.76 -12.90
N ASP A 117 13.36 -10.53 -12.87
CA ASP A 117 13.51 -11.76 -13.66
C ASP A 117 12.59 -12.89 -13.17
N THR A 118 12.20 -12.83 -11.93
CA THR A 118 11.27 -13.79 -11.30
C THR A 118 9.92 -13.17 -11.00
N ALA A 119 9.55 -12.08 -11.66
CA ALA A 119 8.30 -11.36 -11.40
C ALA A 119 7.06 -12.26 -11.50
N TRP A 120 6.01 -11.92 -10.77
CA TRP A 120 4.68 -12.44 -11.00
C TRP A 120 4.04 -11.77 -12.22
N LYS A 121 2.99 -12.39 -12.75
CA LYS A 121 2.29 -11.89 -13.93
C LYS A 121 1.15 -10.95 -13.57
N THR A 122 0.37 -11.26 -12.53
CA THR A 122 -0.83 -10.50 -12.16
C THR A 122 -0.67 -9.84 -10.79
N ILE A 123 -1.30 -8.68 -10.63
CA ILE A 123 -1.29 -7.92 -9.38
C ILE A 123 -2.09 -8.65 -8.31
N LYS A 124 -3.22 -9.26 -8.70
CA LYS A 124 -4.03 -10.04 -7.77
C LYS A 124 -3.27 -11.21 -7.17
N TYR A 125 -2.52 -11.94 -8.00
CA TYR A 125 -1.68 -13.04 -7.51
C TYR A 125 -0.60 -12.51 -6.56
N ALA A 126 0.10 -11.43 -6.92
CA ALA A 126 1.09 -10.79 -6.07
C ALA A 126 0.50 -10.44 -4.69
N CYS A 127 -0.66 -9.77 -4.64
CA CYS A 127 -1.35 -9.45 -3.39
C CYS A 127 -1.67 -10.69 -2.54
N SER A 128 -1.94 -11.84 -3.16
CA SER A 128 -2.20 -13.09 -2.44
C SER A 128 -0.94 -13.76 -1.88
N GLN A 129 0.24 -13.45 -2.40
CA GLN A 129 1.51 -14.11 -2.05
C GLN A 129 2.34 -13.36 -1.01
N ILE A 130 2.15 -12.06 -0.85
CA ILE A 130 3.00 -11.24 0.05
C ILE A 130 2.70 -11.43 1.55
N GLY A 131 1.71 -12.26 1.87
CA GLY A 131 1.27 -12.51 3.25
C GLY A 131 0.53 -11.32 3.85
N THR A 132 0.74 -11.05 5.14
CA THR A 132 0.14 -9.93 5.85
C THR A 132 1.21 -8.93 6.25
N PRO A 133 1.45 -7.87 5.45
CA PRO A 133 2.36 -6.79 5.81
C PRO A 133 1.85 -6.01 7.04
N THR A 134 2.77 -5.40 7.79
CA THR A 134 2.48 -4.62 9.00
C THR A 134 3.14 -3.26 8.91
N GLY A 135 2.80 -2.34 9.82
CA GLY A 135 3.41 -1.01 9.88
C GLY A 135 4.93 -1.04 10.08
N THR A 136 5.46 -2.08 10.74
CA THR A 136 6.89 -2.28 10.95
C THR A 136 7.58 -3.15 9.88
N ALA A 137 6.79 -3.86 9.07
CA ALA A 137 7.26 -4.69 7.96
C ALA A 137 6.33 -4.53 6.75
N PRO A 138 6.29 -3.34 6.13
CA PRO A 138 5.44 -3.07 4.98
C PRO A 138 5.91 -3.83 3.74
N ALA A 139 5.07 -3.86 2.71
CA ALA A 139 5.41 -4.42 1.41
C ALA A 139 5.29 -3.38 0.31
N ILE A 140 6.13 -3.50 -0.71
CA ILE A 140 6.04 -2.74 -1.96
C ILE A 140 5.90 -3.76 -3.09
N ILE A 141 4.88 -3.61 -3.91
CA ILE A 141 4.72 -4.32 -5.19
C ILE A 141 5.04 -3.32 -6.30
N PHE A 142 6.17 -3.53 -6.96
CA PHE A 142 6.61 -2.73 -8.07
C PHE A 142 6.09 -3.34 -9.38
N ILE A 143 5.26 -2.58 -10.10
CA ILE A 143 4.59 -3.01 -11.31
C ILE A 143 5.32 -2.41 -12.51
N LYS A 144 5.97 -3.26 -13.29
CA LYS A 144 6.72 -2.82 -14.49
C LYS A 144 5.78 -2.24 -15.54
N GLY A 145 6.32 -1.37 -16.40
CA GLY A 145 5.57 -0.83 -17.54
C GLY A 145 4.92 -1.93 -18.38
N GLY A 146 3.64 -1.75 -18.71
CA GLY A 146 2.85 -2.71 -19.48
C GLY A 146 1.35 -2.56 -19.25
N VAL A 147 0.56 -3.33 -19.99
CA VAL A 147 -0.90 -3.43 -19.81
C VAL A 147 -1.22 -4.74 -19.10
N TYR A 148 -1.89 -4.64 -17.96
CA TYR A 148 -2.26 -5.74 -17.10
C TYR A 148 -3.77 -5.94 -17.12
N GLU A 149 -4.22 -7.07 -17.66
CA GLU A 149 -5.62 -7.48 -17.64
C GLU A 149 -5.85 -8.42 -16.46
N GLU A 150 -6.55 -7.93 -15.45
CA GLU A 150 -6.88 -8.70 -14.24
C GLU A 150 -8.16 -9.51 -14.46
N THR A 151 -8.01 -10.81 -14.60
CA THR A 151 -9.11 -11.73 -14.95
C THR A 151 -10.02 -12.09 -13.78
N SER A 152 -9.77 -11.58 -12.60
CA SER A 152 -10.57 -11.83 -11.41
C SER A 152 -10.56 -10.62 -10.48
N LEU A 153 -11.71 -10.05 -10.22
CA LEU A 153 -11.91 -8.87 -9.35
C LEU A 153 -12.71 -9.23 -8.09
N PRO A 154 -12.63 -8.43 -7.04
CA PRO A 154 -11.71 -7.33 -6.84
C PRO A 154 -10.26 -7.78 -6.55
N ILE A 155 -9.31 -6.88 -6.75
CA ILE A 155 -7.96 -7.01 -6.21
C ILE A 155 -8.00 -6.46 -4.78
N ILE A 156 -7.91 -7.34 -3.80
CA ILE A 156 -7.83 -6.93 -2.39
C ILE A 156 -6.37 -6.67 -2.05
N ILE A 157 -6.04 -5.42 -1.72
CA ILE A 157 -4.67 -5.05 -1.37
C ILE A 157 -4.47 -5.24 0.12
N PRO A 158 -3.50 -6.07 0.55
CA PRO A 158 -3.20 -6.29 1.96
C PRO A 158 -2.81 -4.99 2.68
N PRO A 159 -2.99 -4.92 4.02
CA PRO A 159 -2.59 -3.73 4.78
C PRO A 159 -1.11 -3.38 4.58
N TYR A 160 -0.77 -2.10 4.75
CA TYR A 160 0.61 -1.58 4.66
C TYR A 160 1.35 -2.00 3.38
N THR A 161 0.62 -2.08 2.28
CA THR A 161 1.15 -2.42 0.96
C THR A 161 1.12 -1.20 0.06
N THR A 162 2.24 -0.92 -0.59
CA THR A 162 2.32 0.07 -1.66
C THR A 162 2.32 -0.66 -3.01
N LEU A 163 1.35 -0.33 -3.87
CA LEU A 163 1.38 -0.65 -5.29
C LEU A 163 1.99 0.56 -6.02
N THR A 164 3.10 0.40 -6.68
CA THR A 164 3.73 1.47 -7.46
C THR A 164 4.00 1.02 -8.89
N GLY A 165 3.51 1.81 -9.84
CA GLY A 165 3.82 1.61 -11.25
C GLY A 165 5.22 2.11 -11.60
N ASP A 166 5.76 1.62 -12.69
CA ASP A 166 7.03 2.09 -13.24
C ASP A 166 6.93 3.55 -13.69
N SER A 167 5.76 3.94 -14.21
CA SER A 167 5.44 5.31 -14.58
C SER A 167 3.93 5.46 -14.78
N LEU A 168 3.40 6.64 -14.48
CA LEU A 168 2.00 6.99 -14.66
C LEU A 168 1.46 6.67 -16.06
N ARG A 169 2.30 6.76 -17.10
CA ARG A 169 1.84 6.58 -18.48
C ARG A 169 2.10 5.22 -19.08
N THR A 170 2.94 4.42 -18.46
CA THR A 170 3.35 3.13 -19.00
C THR A 170 2.80 1.93 -18.25
N THR A 171 2.31 2.12 -17.02
CA THR A 171 1.71 1.06 -16.22
C THR A 171 0.20 1.21 -16.25
N ILE A 172 -0.48 0.33 -17.01
CA ILE A 172 -1.93 0.40 -17.22
C ILE A 172 -2.59 -0.87 -16.69
N ILE A 173 -3.57 -0.72 -15.81
CA ILE A 173 -4.29 -1.82 -15.18
C ILE A 173 -5.73 -1.81 -15.62
N LYS A 174 -6.21 -2.94 -16.16
CA LYS A 174 -7.55 -3.10 -16.73
C LYS A 174 -8.29 -4.29 -16.12
N PRO A 175 -9.63 -4.22 -16.04
CA PRO A 175 -10.43 -5.42 -15.82
C PRO A 175 -10.31 -6.35 -17.03
N GLY A 176 -10.33 -7.65 -16.81
CA GLY A 176 -10.51 -8.64 -17.86
C GLY A 176 -11.91 -8.55 -18.47
N ALA A 177 -12.10 -9.16 -19.62
CA ALA A 177 -13.35 -9.12 -20.37
C ALA A 177 -14.57 -9.52 -19.50
N GLY A 178 -15.62 -8.71 -19.51
CA GLY A 178 -16.86 -8.91 -18.76
C GLY A 178 -16.76 -8.62 -17.26
N LEU A 179 -15.67 -8.00 -16.79
CA LEU A 179 -15.50 -7.57 -15.40
C LEU A 179 -15.54 -6.04 -15.24
N ASP A 180 -15.71 -5.33 -16.33
CA ASP A 180 -15.68 -3.88 -16.44
C ASP A 180 -16.95 -3.20 -15.91
N SER A 181 -18.08 -3.90 -15.93
CA SER A 181 -19.37 -3.38 -15.50
C SER A 181 -19.95 -4.16 -14.34
N GLY A 182 -20.56 -3.44 -13.41
CA GLY A 182 -21.18 -4.05 -12.23
C GLY A 182 -22.69 -3.86 -12.24
N GLY A 183 -23.43 -4.87 -11.85
CA GLY A 183 -24.88 -4.75 -11.71
C GLY A 183 -25.30 -3.98 -10.46
N SER A 184 -24.80 -4.30 -9.30
CA SER A 184 -25.17 -3.71 -8.00
C SER A 184 -23.97 -3.07 -7.32
N ILE A 185 -24.19 -1.95 -6.64
CA ILE A 185 -23.22 -1.27 -5.77
C ILE A 185 -22.52 -2.24 -4.80
N LEU A 186 -23.23 -3.25 -4.35
CA LEU A 186 -22.73 -4.28 -3.44
C LEU A 186 -22.04 -5.44 -4.16
N ASN A 187 -22.05 -5.46 -5.50
CA ASN A 187 -21.43 -6.53 -6.24
C ASN A 187 -19.88 -6.43 -6.17
N THR A 188 -19.25 -7.46 -5.67
CA THR A 188 -17.79 -7.56 -5.56
C THR A 188 -17.07 -7.50 -6.89
N ARG A 189 -17.73 -7.86 -7.98
CA ARG A 189 -17.15 -7.87 -9.33
C ARG A 189 -16.96 -6.50 -9.95
N SER A 190 -17.62 -5.48 -9.43
CA SER A 190 -17.58 -4.12 -9.98
C SER A 190 -16.50 -3.22 -9.40
N THR A 191 -15.54 -3.77 -8.65
CA THR A 191 -14.46 -2.97 -8.04
C THR A 191 -13.11 -3.50 -8.49
N LEU A 192 -12.25 -2.63 -9.03
CA LEU A 192 -10.89 -3.01 -9.40
C LEU A 192 -10.03 -3.23 -8.14
N PHE A 193 -9.90 -2.20 -7.29
CA PHE A 193 -9.09 -2.25 -6.07
C PHE A 193 -9.92 -2.07 -4.81
N ARG A 194 -9.75 -2.96 -3.84
CA ARG A 194 -10.20 -2.78 -2.47
C ARG A 194 -9.02 -2.52 -1.55
N CYS A 195 -9.00 -1.33 -0.96
CA CYS A 195 -7.88 -0.81 -0.20
C CYS A 195 -8.04 -1.09 1.28
N SER A 196 -7.05 -1.74 1.89
CA SER A 196 -6.96 -2.00 3.32
C SER A 196 -6.20 -0.89 4.06
N ASN A 197 -6.06 -1.00 5.38
CA ASN A 197 -5.34 -0.04 6.22
C ASN A 197 -3.91 0.21 5.73
N GLY A 198 -3.52 1.48 5.57
CA GLY A 198 -2.18 1.88 5.17
C GLY A 198 -1.76 1.52 3.74
N VAL A 199 -2.72 1.23 2.86
CA VAL A 199 -2.46 0.99 1.43
C VAL A 199 -2.09 2.29 0.72
N ILE A 200 -1.13 2.21 -0.19
CA ILE A 200 -0.80 3.28 -1.13
C ILE A 200 -0.88 2.70 -2.55
N ILE A 201 -1.53 3.42 -3.45
CA ILE A 201 -1.52 3.11 -4.89
C ILE A 201 -0.97 4.34 -5.61
N GLN A 202 0.07 4.16 -6.42
CA GLN A 202 0.70 5.31 -7.04
C GLN A 202 1.31 5.02 -8.42
N ASP A 203 1.49 6.10 -9.20
CA ASP A 203 2.25 6.15 -10.44
C ASP A 203 1.75 5.17 -11.52
N LEU A 204 0.42 5.06 -11.69
CA LEU A 204 -0.19 4.14 -12.65
C LEU A 204 -1.50 4.67 -13.23
N VAL A 205 -1.93 4.03 -14.30
CA VAL A 205 -3.24 4.26 -14.94
C VAL A 205 -4.16 3.07 -14.63
N CYS A 206 -5.41 3.36 -14.30
CA CYS A 206 -6.51 2.41 -14.30
C CYS A 206 -7.41 2.70 -15.51
N ASP A 207 -7.79 1.68 -16.27
CA ASP A 207 -8.56 1.89 -17.51
C ASP A 207 -9.59 0.76 -17.72
N GLY A 208 -10.67 1.05 -18.44
CA GLY A 208 -11.59 0.04 -18.92
C GLY A 208 -12.71 -0.38 -17.96
N MET A 209 -12.88 0.28 -16.79
CA MET A 209 -14.14 0.14 -16.03
C MET A 209 -15.23 1.01 -16.67
N GLY A 210 -16.48 0.56 -16.56
CA GLY A 210 -17.59 1.27 -17.18
C GLY A 210 -18.98 0.79 -16.74
N GLY A 211 -20.01 1.07 -17.53
CA GLY A 211 -21.35 0.53 -17.35
C GLY A 211 -22.30 1.33 -16.45
N TYR A 212 -21.92 2.55 -16.05
CA TYR A 212 -22.87 3.47 -15.42
C TYR A 212 -23.91 3.93 -16.44
N VAL A 213 -25.16 3.91 -16.06
CA VAL A 213 -26.25 4.43 -16.89
C VAL A 213 -26.59 5.84 -16.44
N VAL A 214 -26.31 6.79 -17.32
CA VAL A 214 -26.66 8.20 -17.10
C VAL A 214 -28.16 8.32 -16.90
N GLY A 215 -28.59 8.94 -15.80
CA GLY A 215 -29.98 9.30 -15.58
C GLY A 215 -30.41 10.54 -16.38
N ALA A 216 -31.71 10.82 -16.41
CA ALA A 216 -32.23 12.06 -16.96
C ALA A 216 -31.68 13.29 -16.19
N PRO A 217 -31.68 14.50 -16.78
CA PRO A 217 -31.31 15.73 -16.10
C PRO A 217 -32.03 15.88 -14.76
N GLY A 218 -31.29 16.23 -13.71
CA GLY A 218 -31.77 16.23 -12.33
C GLY A 218 -31.73 14.88 -11.61
N TYR A 219 -31.06 13.92 -12.19
CA TYR A 219 -30.94 12.56 -11.74
C TYR A 219 -30.23 12.43 -10.38
N ASP A 220 -30.80 11.61 -9.51
CA ASP A 220 -30.23 11.27 -8.20
C ASP A 220 -29.28 10.07 -8.34
N PRO A 221 -27.96 10.24 -8.21
CA PRO A 221 -27.01 9.13 -8.35
C PRO A 221 -27.22 8.03 -7.30
N THR A 222 -27.97 8.31 -6.23
CA THR A 222 -28.22 7.31 -5.18
C THR A 222 -29.18 6.19 -5.61
N VAL A 223 -29.90 6.35 -6.72
CA VAL A 223 -30.84 5.37 -7.27
C VAL A 223 -30.35 4.72 -8.56
N ALA A 224 -29.13 5.04 -8.99
CA ALA A 224 -28.54 4.49 -10.21
C ALA A 224 -27.94 3.11 -10.04
N THR A 225 -27.80 2.45 -11.18
CA THR A 225 -26.84 1.35 -11.31
C THR A 225 -25.44 1.94 -11.46
N LEU A 226 -24.59 1.78 -10.47
CA LEU A 226 -23.19 2.19 -10.59
C LEU A 226 -22.48 1.39 -11.66
N GLY A 227 -21.66 2.07 -12.41
CA GLY A 227 -20.63 1.45 -13.24
C GLY A 227 -19.52 0.83 -12.40
N GLY A 228 -18.59 0.19 -13.07
CA GLY A 228 -17.41 -0.36 -12.42
C GLY A 228 -16.62 0.70 -11.66
N VAL A 229 -16.15 0.35 -10.48
CA VAL A 229 -15.47 1.23 -9.52
C VAL A 229 -13.98 0.95 -9.53
N TYR A 230 -13.15 1.98 -9.59
CA TYR A 230 -11.71 1.78 -9.50
C TYR A 230 -11.24 1.56 -8.07
N PHE A 231 -11.69 2.38 -7.12
CA PHE A 231 -11.21 2.33 -5.74
C PHE A 231 -12.36 2.25 -4.74
N ALA A 232 -12.28 1.32 -3.82
CA ALA A 232 -13.17 1.21 -2.67
C ALA A 232 -12.39 0.78 -1.41
N LEU A 233 -12.96 1.03 -0.24
CA LEU A 233 -12.42 0.47 1.00
C LEU A 233 -12.67 -1.05 1.06
N ASN A 234 -11.71 -1.78 1.62
CA ASN A 234 -11.89 -3.20 1.93
C ASN A 234 -12.72 -3.35 3.21
N SER A 235 -13.95 -3.81 3.09
CA SER A 235 -14.88 -4.00 4.21
C SER A 235 -14.39 -5.02 5.27
N GLN A 236 -13.41 -5.86 4.92
CA GLN A 236 -12.79 -6.81 5.83
C GLN A 236 -11.58 -6.22 6.59
N SER A 237 -11.20 -4.98 6.30
CA SER A 237 -10.08 -4.31 6.94
C SER A 237 -10.55 -3.13 7.78
N VAL A 238 -10.17 -3.10 9.05
CA VAL A 238 -10.39 -1.94 9.91
C VAL A 238 -9.29 -0.92 9.66
N ILE A 239 -9.67 0.31 9.27
CA ILE A 239 -8.73 1.40 9.05
C ILE A 239 -8.51 2.14 10.37
N VAL A 240 -7.40 1.91 11.04
CA VAL A 240 -7.14 2.46 12.39
C VAL A 240 -6.03 3.51 12.43
N GLU A 241 -4.99 3.35 11.62
CA GLU A 241 -3.80 4.21 11.69
C GLU A 241 -3.63 5.06 10.45
N LYS A 242 -3.81 4.47 9.27
CA LYS A 242 -3.51 5.11 7.99
C LYS A 242 -4.60 4.83 6.97
N SER A 243 -5.30 5.87 6.58
CA SER A 243 -6.26 5.81 5.48
C SER A 243 -5.56 5.41 4.17
N PRO A 244 -6.22 4.65 3.30
CA PRO A 244 -5.70 4.39 1.95
C PRO A 244 -5.41 5.68 1.20
N TYR A 245 -4.32 5.68 0.45
CA TYR A 245 -3.81 6.84 -0.25
C TYR A 245 -3.58 6.56 -1.73
N ILE A 246 -4.30 7.27 -2.58
CA ILE A 246 -4.19 7.21 -4.04
C ILE A 246 -3.39 8.42 -4.49
N TYR A 247 -2.22 8.20 -5.06
CA TYR A 247 -1.27 9.26 -5.39
C TYR A 247 -0.80 9.18 -6.84
N ASN A 248 -0.88 10.28 -7.57
CA ASN A 248 -0.44 10.35 -8.97
C ASN A 248 -1.00 9.21 -9.83
N VAL A 249 -2.32 9.07 -9.81
CA VAL A 249 -3.06 8.04 -10.55
C VAL A 249 -4.05 8.71 -11.50
N THR A 250 -4.16 8.17 -12.70
CA THR A 250 -5.23 8.53 -13.65
C THR A 250 -6.15 7.33 -13.87
N SER A 251 -7.45 7.56 -13.88
CA SER A 251 -8.42 6.55 -14.25
C SER A 251 -9.25 7.00 -15.47
N PHE A 252 -9.46 6.06 -16.41
CA PHE A 252 -10.23 6.26 -17.62
C PHE A 252 -11.37 5.26 -17.69
N GLY A 253 -12.53 5.69 -18.21
CA GLY A 253 -13.63 4.76 -18.45
C GLY A 253 -14.85 5.46 -18.99
N ASP A 254 -15.70 4.70 -19.66
CA ASP A 254 -17.01 5.15 -20.13
C ASP A 254 -18.08 4.68 -19.15
N GLY A 255 -18.69 5.60 -18.41
CA GLY A 255 -19.59 5.28 -17.30
C GLY A 255 -18.89 4.64 -16.10
N ALA A 256 -17.61 4.91 -15.86
CA ALA A 256 -16.88 4.41 -14.69
C ALA A 256 -17.10 5.28 -13.44
N THR A 257 -16.81 4.72 -12.27
CA THR A 257 -16.74 5.45 -11.01
C THR A 257 -15.31 5.41 -10.47
N GLY A 258 -14.72 6.58 -10.25
CA GLY A 258 -13.34 6.67 -9.76
C GLY A 258 -13.17 6.04 -8.39
N ALA A 259 -13.96 6.50 -7.41
CA ALA A 259 -13.99 5.89 -6.10
C ALA A 259 -15.41 5.82 -5.53
N TYR A 260 -15.70 4.72 -4.82
CA TYR A 260 -16.91 4.55 -4.04
C TYR A 260 -16.56 4.19 -2.60
N ILE A 261 -16.81 5.11 -1.69
CA ILE A 261 -16.45 4.99 -0.27
C ILE A 261 -17.74 4.89 0.53
N ASP A 262 -18.15 3.67 0.86
CA ASP A 262 -19.40 3.40 1.57
C ASP A 262 -19.11 3.14 3.06
N GLY A 263 -19.45 4.11 3.89
CA GLY A 263 -19.24 4.03 5.34
C GLY A 263 -20.15 3.03 6.04
N SER A 264 -21.28 2.63 5.43
CA SER A 264 -22.18 1.62 6.00
C SER A 264 -21.57 0.21 6.01
N LEU A 265 -20.58 -0.03 5.15
CA LEU A 265 -19.87 -1.30 5.06
C LEU A 265 -18.78 -1.45 6.14
N HIS A 266 -18.55 -0.42 6.95
CA HIS A 266 -17.48 -0.37 7.95
C HIS A 266 -18.05 -0.07 9.34
N ALA A 267 -18.20 -1.09 10.18
CA ALA A 267 -18.74 -0.95 11.54
C ALA A 267 -17.82 -0.15 12.48
N SER A 268 -16.50 -0.17 12.23
CA SER A 268 -15.51 0.49 13.08
C SER A 268 -14.33 1.02 12.27
N GLY A 269 -13.54 1.89 12.88
CA GLY A 269 -12.37 2.51 12.26
C GLY A 269 -12.72 3.72 11.40
N SER A 270 -11.67 4.28 10.76
CA SER A 270 -11.82 5.37 9.80
C SER A 270 -12.50 4.87 8.52
N LYS A 271 -13.29 5.73 7.91
CA LYS A 271 -13.98 5.49 6.64
C LYS A 271 -13.50 6.48 5.58
N THR A 272 -12.22 6.86 5.66
CA THR A 272 -11.61 7.92 4.85
C THR A 272 -10.66 7.34 3.83
N MET A 273 -10.70 7.87 2.59
CA MET A 273 -9.68 7.68 1.57
C MET A 273 -9.06 9.03 1.19
N LEU A 274 -7.77 9.03 0.86
CA LEU A 274 -7.05 10.21 0.41
C LEU A 274 -6.70 10.07 -1.07
N PHE A 275 -6.86 11.18 -1.79
CA PHE A 275 -6.54 11.30 -3.21
C PHE A 275 -5.64 12.52 -3.42
N HIS A 276 -4.48 12.31 -4.01
CA HIS A 276 -3.55 13.40 -4.29
C HIS A 276 -3.03 13.28 -5.72
N THR A 277 -3.15 14.35 -6.49
CA THR A 277 -2.83 14.35 -7.92
C THR A 277 -3.57 13.20 -8.63
N TYR A 278 -4.85 13.05 -8.31
CA TYR A 278 -5.71 12.04 -8.91
C TYR A 278 -6.53 12.66 -10.04
N THR A 279 -6.51 12.02 -11.20
CA THR A 279 -7.28 12.45 -12.37
C THR A 279 -8.30 11.38 -12.74
N ALA A 280 -9.58 11.72 -12.70
CA ALA A 280 -10.70 10.89 -13.12
C ALA A 280 -11.26 11.39 -14.45
N ILE A 281 -11.18 10.59 -15.49
CA ILE A 281 -11.70 10.89 -16.83
C ILE A 281 -12.71 9.82 -17.19
N HIS A 282 -13.96 10.04 -16.78
CA HIS A 282 -15.02 9.04 -16.95
C HIS A 282 -16.18 9.67 -17.71
N SER A 283 -16.22 9.46 -19.03
CA SER A 283 -17.34 9.94 -19.83
C SER A 283 -18.65 9.45 -19.23
N ASP A 284 -19.54 10.37 -18.89
CA ASP A 284 -20.86 10.07 -18.29
C ASP A 284 -20.82 9.26 -16.97
N GLY A 285 -19.65 9.15 -16.34
CA GLY A 285 -19.46 8.45 -15.08
C GLY A 285 -19.40 9.36 -13.87
N LEU A 286 -18.87 8.84 -12.77
CA LEU A 286 -18.70 9.56 -11.51
C LEU A 286 -17.22 9.70 -11.16
N GLY A 287 -16.84 10.82 -10.59
CA GLY A 287 -15.49 11.00 -10.06
C GLY A 287 -15.30 10.24 -8.74
N ILE A 288 -15.67 10.87 -7.62
CA ILE A 288 -15.56 10.28 -6.28
C ILE A 288 -16.90 10.36 -5.57
N TRP A 289 -17.37 9.24 -5.05
CA TRP A 289 -18.58 9.17 -4.24
C TRP A 289 -18.25 8.69 -2.82
N ALA A 290 -18.51 9.56 -1.84
CA ALA A 290 -18.50 9.21 -0.42
C ALA A 290 -19.95 9.11 0.09
N LYS A 291 -20.23 8.06 0.86
CA LYS A 291 -21.59 7.74 1.32
C LYS A 291 -21.57 7.26 2.79
N ASP A 292 -22.67 7.51 3.51
CA ASP A 292 -22.97 6.98 4.85
C ASP A 292 -21.82 7.23 5.87
N ASN A 293 -21.58 8.50 6.17
CA ASN A 293 -20.53 8.96 7.08
C ASN A 293 -19.09 8.59 6.65
N ALA A 294 -18.85 8.30 5.39
CA ALA A 294 -17.51 8.18 4.83
C ALA A 294 -16.89 9.55 4.56
N ALA A 295 -15.60 9.58 4.29
CA ALA A 295 -14.92 10.80 3.91
C ALA A 295 -13.92 10.59 2.77
N ALA A 296 -13.76 11.63 1.95
CA ALA A 296 -12.69 11.75 0.97
C ALA A 296 -11.93 13.05 1.18
N GLU A 297 -10.59 12.95 1.23
CA GLU A 297 -9.69 14.10 1.24
C GLU A 297 -9.02 14.16 -0.12
N ILE A 298 -9.17 15.27 -0.83
CA ILE A 298 -8.72 15.41 -2.21
C ILE A 298 -7.77 16.60 -2.30
N ILE A 299 -6.56 16.37 -2.77
CA ILE A 299 -5.55 17.40 -2.98
C ILE A 299 -5.12 17.36 -4.45
N SER A 300 -5.28 18.48 -5.16
CA SER A 300 -4.96 18.58 -6.58
C SER A 300 -5.62 17.47 -7.41
N GLY A 301 -6.93 17.27 -7.19
CA GLY A 301 -7.75 16.30 -7.92
C GLY A 301 -8.36 16.95 -9.17
N PHE A 302 -8.46 16.17 -10.24
CA PHE A 302 -9.07 16.62 -11.48
C PHE A 302 -10.13 15.62 -11.93
N THR A 303 -11.36 16.11 -12.23
CA THR A 303 -12.39 15.28 -12.84
C THR A 303 -12.80 15.89 -14.17
N TYR A 304 -12.77 15.05 -15.21
CA TYR A 304 -13.09 15.47 -16.57
C TYR A 304 -14.15 14.59 -17.18
N TYR A 305 -15.12 15.19 -17.86
CA TYR A 305 -16.20 14.52 -18.57
C TYR A 305 -17.10 13.64 -17.71
N ASN A 306 -16.91 13.67 -16.40
CA ASN A 306 -17.75 12.93 -15.48
C ASN A 306 -19.14 13.56 -15.44
N GLN A 307 -20.22 12.78 -15.41
CA GLN A 307 -21.52 13.34 -15.16
C GLN A 307 -21.51 14.16 -13.85
N ILE A 308 -20.94 13.58 -12.79
CA ILE A 308 -20.73 14.28 -11.51
C ILE A 308 -19.30 14.09 -11.03
N GLY A 309 -18.62 15.20 -10.76
CA GLY A 309 -17.24 15.16 -10.25
C GLY A 309 -17.14 14.56 -8.84
N TYR A 310 -17.88 15.12 -7.89
CA TYR A 310 -17.87 14.67 -6.50
C TYR A 310 -19.29 14.45 -5.99
N VAL A 311 -19.54 13.33 -5.34
CA VAL A 311 -20.84 12.96 -4.77
C VAL A 311 -20.70 12.70 -3.29
N SER A 312 -21.48 13.41 -2.45
CA SER A 312 -21.52 13.22 -1.00
C SER A 312 -22.95 12.95 -0.57
N THR A 313 -23.20 11.79 0.05
CA THR A 313 -24.54 11.38 0.47
C THR A 313 -24.54 10.74 1.85
N GLY A 314 -25.67 10.80 2.58
CA GLY A 314 -25.82 10.11 3.85
C GLY A 314 -24.84 10.58 4.93
N GLY A 315 -24.65 11.89 5.11
CA GLY A 315 -23.75 12.46 6.11
C GLY A 315 -22.26 12.31 5.79
N ALA A 316 -21.89 11.88 4.58
CA ALA A 316 -20.49 11.79 4.16
C ALA A 316 -19.88 13.18 3.95
N GLN A 317 -18.54 13.24 3.95
CA GLN A 317 -17.79 14.47 3.80
C GLN A 317 -16.76 14.34 2.67
N ILE A 318 -16.70 15.33 1.80
CA ILE A 318 -15.64 15.46 0.81
C ILE A 318 -14.97 16.81 1.00
N ARG A 319 -13.67 16.78 1.30
CA ARG A 319 -12.83 17.98 1.34
C ARG A 319 -11.90 17.99 0.14
N SER A 320 -11.93 19.10 -0.60
CA SER A 320 -11.15 19.23 -1.83
C SER A 320 -10.33 20.51 -1.78
N LEU A 321 -9.04 20.39 -2.01
CA LEU A 321 -8.09 21.49 -2.05
C LEU A 321 -7.37 21.51 -3.40
N ASN A 322 -7.36 22.67 -4.05
CA ASN A 322 -6.68 22.87 -5.34
C ASN A 322 -7.10 21.86 -6.41
N SER A 323 -8.40 21.63 -6.52
CA SER A 323 -8.98 20.67 -7.46
C SER A 323 -9.84 21.34 -8.51
N SER A 324 -10.10 20.66 -9.62
CA SER A 324 -10.92 21.15 -10.71
C SER A 324 -11.87 20.07 -11.23
N ASN A 325 -13.12 20.46 -11.50
CA ASN A 325 -14.09 19.66 -12.23
C ASN A 325 -14.35 20.36 -13.56
N SER A 326 -14.30 19.65 -14.68
CA SER A 326 -14.46 20.24 -16.00
C SER A 326 -15.20 19.31 -16.95
N TYR A 327 -15.99 19.91 -17.84
CA TYR A 327 -16.71 19.22 -18.90
C TYR A 327 -17.71 18.15 -18.43
N GLY A 328 -18.17 18.25 -17.19
CA GLY A 328 -19.23 17.40 -16.65
C GLY A 328 -20.55 18.14 -16.51
N GLU A 329 -21.57 17.44 -16.11
CA GLU A 329 -22.90 18.04 -15.86
C GLU A 329 -22.90 18.76 -14.50
N TYR A 330 -22.36 18.13 -13.46
CA TYR A 330 -22.26 18.69 -12.11
C TYR A 330 -20.83 18.56 -11.55
N GLY A 331 -20.30 19.64 -11.00
CA GLY A 331 -19.05 19.58 -10.26
C GLY A 331 -19.19 18.82 -8.94
N VAL A 332 -20.27 19.09 -8.19
CA VAL A 332 -20.55 18.50 -6.89
C VAL A 332 -22.05 18.19 -6.76
N PHE A 333 -22.34 17.05 -6.18
CA PHE A 333 -23.69 16.66 -5.74
C PHE A 333 -23.65 16.31 -4.25
N ALA A 334 -24.50 16.92 -3.43
CA ALA A 334 -24.61 16.62 -2.01
C ALA A 334 -26.07 16.36 -1.63
N LYS A 335 -26.29 15.28 -0.84
CA LYS A 335 -27.62 14.91 -0.33
C LYS A 335 -27.47 14.35 1.08
N GLY A 336 -28.20 14.94 2.06
CA GLY A 336 -28.25 14.46 3.43
C GLY A 336 -29.03 13.15 3.60
N TYR A 337 -29.25 12.75 4.86
CA TYR A 337 -30.07 11.60 5.19
C TYR A 337 -31.54 11.86 4.99
N ASP A 338 -31.99 13.06 5.35
CA ASP A 338 -33.38 13.47 5.21
C ASP A 338 -33.51 14.98 4.93
N SER A 339 -34.72 15.43 4.65
CA SER A 339 -35.02 16.83 4.37
C SER A 339 -34.93 17.76 5.59
N SER A 340 -34.78 17.22 6.79
CA SER A 340 -34.65 17.98 8.02
C SER A 340 -33.20 18.28 8.38
N GLU A 341 -32.22 17.62 7.76
CA GLU A 341 -30.81 17.95 7.91
C GLU A 341 -30.54 19.35 7.39
N SER A 342 -30.10 20.25 8.29
CA SER A 342 -29.70 21.58 7.86
C SER A 342 -28.36 21.50 7.10
N ALA A 343 -28.33 22.11 5.94
CA ALA A 343 -27.14 22.19 5.06
C ALA A 343 -25.91 22.89 5.69
N ASN A 344 -26.00 23.31 6.94
CA ASN A 344 -25.00 24.12 7.64
C ASN A 344 -23.86 23.33 8.28
N GLN A 345 -23.86 22.02 8.24
CA GLN A 345 -22.92 21.23 9.01
C GLN A 345 -21.78 20.61 8.17
N GLY A 346 -21.82 20.75 6.90
CA GLY A 346 -20.73 20.39 6.01
C GLY A 346 -20.56 21.49 4.98
N ALA A 347 -19.42 22.17 4.99
CA ALA A 347 -19.14 23.13 3.94
C ALA A 347 -19.12 22.39 2.58
N VAL A 348 -20.24 22.30 1.92
CA VAL A 348 -20.24 22.24 0.46
C VAL A 348 -19.69 23.60 0.05
N VAL A 349 -18.39 23.65 -0.26
CA VAL A 349 -17.83 24.82 -0.93
C VAL A 349 -18.55 24.88 -2.26
N GLY A 350 -19.41 25.85 -2.36
CA GLY A 350 -20.53 25.90 -3.27
C GLY A 350 -20.17 25.70 -4.71
N THR A 351 -21.13 25.16 -5.42
CA THR A 351 -21.16 25.21 -6.88
C THR A 351 -21.06 26.65 -7.32
N MET A 352 -20.07 26.97 -8.11
CA MET A 352 -19.93 28.27 -8.73
C MET A 352 -20.88 28.39 -9.90
N LEU A 353 -21.88 29.26 -9.78
CA LEU A 353 -22.73 29.64 -10.91
C LEU A 353 -22.17 30.89 -11.56
N VAL A 354 -21.75 30.78 -12.81
CA VAL A 354 -21.39 31.92 -13.65
C VAL A 354 -22.66 32.36 -14.40
N TYR A 355 -23.07 33.61 -14.23
CA TYR A 355 -24.19 34.15 -14.90
C TYR A 355 -23.79 35.26 -15.91
N THR A 356 -24.39 35.28 -17.05
CA THR A 356 -24.02 36.18 -18.12
C THR A 356 -24.84 37.47 -18.12
N ASN A 357 -26.07 37.44 -17.62
CA ASN A 357 -26.94 38.60 -17.55
C ASN A 357 -27.71 38.65 -16.24
N VAL A 358 -27.68 39.80 -15.60
CA VAL A 358 -28.58 40.13 -14.49
C VAL A 358 -29.70 40.96 -15.08
N LEU A 359 -30.89 40.43 -14.99
CA LEU A 359 -32.05 41.09 -15.60
C LEU A 359 -32.70 42.12 -14.69
N THR A 360 -32.69 41.93 -13.37
CA THR A 360 -33.26 42.85 -12.39
C THR A 360 -32.65 42.64 -11.03
N GLY A 361 -31.74 43.53 -10.62
CA GLY A 361 -31.14 43.52 -9.28
C GLY A 361 -29.84 42.74 -9.17
N GLU A 362 -29.19 42.85 -8.03
CA GLU A 362 -27.95 42.11 -7.65
C GLU A 362 -28.31 41.03 -6.65
N PHE A 363 -27.58 39.90 -6.73
CA PHE A 363 -27.71 38.85 -5.72
C PHE A 363 -27.17 39.33 -4.37
N THR A 364 -27.86 38.96 -3.31
CA THR A 364 -27.46 39.30 -1.94
C THR A 364 -27.03 38.03 -1.16
N LEU A 365 -26.06 38.19 -0.31
CA LEU A 365 -25.57 37.09 0.53
C LEU A 365 -26.73 36.53 1.38
N GLY A 366 -26.91 35.21 1.36
CA GLY A 366 -27.95 34.51 2.13
C GLY A 366 -29.33 34.48 1.46
N GLU A 367 -29.56 35.14 0.33
CA GLU A 367 -30.83 35.03 -0.38
C GLU A 367 -31.03 33.62 -0.96
N THR A 368 -32.27 33.22 -1.10
CA THR A 368 -32.62 31.94 -1.72
C THR A 368 -32.91 32.14 -3.19
N ILE A 369 -32.16 31.46 -4.02
CA ILE A 369 -32.41 31.39 -5.46
C ILE A 369 -33.19 30.12 -5.76
N THR A 370 -34.09 30.19 -6.76
CA THR A 370 -34.93 29.06 -7.17
C THR A 370 -34.77 28.84 -8.67
N GLY A 371 -34.45 27.61 -9.05
CA GLY A 371 -34.40 27.21 -10.47
C GLY A 371 -35.78 27.25 -11.11
N GLY A 372 -35.96 28.09 -12.16
CA GLY A 372 -37.24 28.33 -12.76
C GLY A 372 -37.95 27.10 -13.35
N THR A 373 -37.20 26.10 -13.77
CA THR A 373 -37.71 24.86 -14.34
C THR A 373 -37.71 23.71 -13.35
N SER A 374 -36.68 23.60 -12.53
CA SER A 374 -36.54 22.47 -11.60
C SER A 374 -37.21 22.69 -10.24
N GLY A 375 -37.49 23.94 -9.89
CA GLY A 375 -37.93 24.29 -8.54
C GLY A 375 -36.86 24.10 -7.44
N ALA A 376 -35.68 23.67 -7.80
CA ALA A 376 -34.59 23.50 -6.85
C ALA A 376 -34.17 24.85 -6.25
N THR A 377 -33.86 24.86 -4.97
CA THR A 377 -33.46 26.05 -4.23
C THR A 377 -32.04 25.92 -3.71
N ALA A 378 -31.33 27.05 -3.67
CA ALA A 378 -30.02 27.16 -3.08
C ALA A 378 -29.86 28.53 -2.42
N LYS A 379 -28.93 28.67 -1.47
CA LYS A 379 -28.60 29.94 -0.82
C LYS A 379 -27.36 30.54 -1.44
N VAL A 380 -27.37 31.86 -1.66
CA VAL A 380 -26.19 32.59 -2.08
C VAL A 380 -25.18 32.67 -0.93
N ALA A 381 -24.04 32.02 -1.07
CA ALA A 381 -22.96 32.00 -0.08
C ALA A 381 -21.91 33.11 -0.30
N ASN A 382 -21.72 33.52 -1.55
CA ASN A 382 -20.83 34.63 -1.91
C ASN A 382 -21.21 35.18 -3.28
N VAL A 383 -20.91 36.46 -3.53
CA VAL A 383 -21.15 37.16 -4.81
C VAL A 383 -19.85 37.79 -5.24
N GLN A 384 -19.45 37.56 -6.47
CA GLN A 384 -18.34 38.27 -7.12
C GLN A 384 -18.86 39.09 -8.30
N SER A 385 -18.49 40.35 -8.35
CA SER A 385 -18.96 41.24 -9.43
C SER A 385 -18.20 40.98 -10.74
N GLU A 386 -16.98 40.52 -10.68
CA GLU A 386 -16.17 40.18 -11.88
C GLU A 386 -15.26 38.98 -11.63
N PRO A 387 -15.37 37.89 -12.38
CA PRO A 387 -16.48 37.61 -13.29
C PRO A 387 -17.81 37.48 -12.55
N LYS A 388 -18.90 37.77 -13.20
CA LYS A 388 -20.27 37.68 -12.61
C LYS A 388 -20.56 36.26 -12.12
N THR A 389 -20.24 36.01 -10.85
CA THR A 389 -20.27 34.67 -10.26
C THR A 389 -20.95 34.74 -8.89
N ILE A 390 -21.82 33.77 -8.64
CA ILE A 390 -22.31 33.50 -7.29
C ILE A 390 -21.86 32.09 -6.85
N TYR A 391 -21.56 31.97 -5.59
CA TYR A 391 -21.35 30.68 -4.94
C TYR A 391 -22.64 30.31 -4.20
N ILE A 392 -23.11 29.11 -4.42
CA ILE A 392 -24.34 28.61 -3.81
C ILE A 392 -24.07 27.39 -2.94
N VAL A 393 -24.81 27.25 -1.89
CA VAL A 393 -24.81 26.12 -0.97
C VAL A 393 -26.20 25.55 -0.81
#